data_4804eaf2cb7ec26eb13b438b01846938
#
_entry.id   4804eaf2cb7ec26eb13b438b01846938
#
_cell.length_a   1.000
_cell.length_b   1.000
_cell.length_c   1.000
_cell.angle_alpha   90.00
_cell.angle_beta   90.00
_cell.angle_gamma   90.00
#
_symmetry.space_group_name_H-M   'P 1'
#
loop_
_entity.id
_entity.type
_entity.pdbx_description
1 polymer ?
#
loop_
_entity_poly.entity_id
_entity_poly.type
_entity_poly.pdbx_seq_one_letter_code
_entity_poly.pdbx_strand_id
1 'polypeptide(L)'
;ESFCKTTGGKGLHVVAPLKRDVDWSELKAFTKKIAANFATAAPDRFTINPLKRERHDRIFLDYLRNDRGSTAVAPYVVRARPGATISLPIEWNEVNARLDPSRYTLASVPKLLASRKNDPWAGMTKHRQTIAAAQRALGLAA
;
A
#
# COMPACT_ATOMS: atom_id res chain seq x y z
N GLU A 1 4.70 11.43 5.10
CA GLU A 1 4.03 10.42 5.97
C GLU A 1 3.30 9.39 5.11
N SER A 2 3.33 8.14 5.56
CA SER A 2 2.62 7.04 4.91
C SER A 2 2.12 6.04 5.95
N PHE A 3 1.10 5.30 5.57
CA PHE A 3 0.40 4.34 6.40
C PHE A 3 0.38 2.98 5.71
N CYS A 4 0.38 1.91 6.47
CA CYS A 4 0.39 0.56 5.94
C CYS A 4 -0.87 -0.20 6.33
N LYS A 5 -1.33 -1.09 5.44
CA LYS A 5 -2.34 -2.09 5.76
C LYS A 5 -2.13 -3.36 4.96
N THR A 6 -2.59 -4.48 5.48
CA THR A 6 -2.70 -5.70 4.69
C THR A 6 -3.82 -5.57 3.64
N THR A 7 -3.75 -6.36 2.59
CA THR A 7 -4.80 -6.39 1.55
C THR A 7 -5.88 -7.44 1.83
N GLY A 8 -5.75 -8.19 2.92
CA GLY A 8 -6.51 -9.42 3.11
C GLY A 8 -6.14 -10.51 2.09
N GLY A 9 -4.98 -10.38 1.48
CA GLY A 9 -4.29 -11.36 0.63
C GLY A 9 -2.83 -11.43 1.06
N LYS A 10 -1.92 -11.70 0.12
CA LYS A 10 -0.47 -11.76 0.42
C LYS A 10 0.21 -10.39 0.48
N GLY A 11 -0.41 -9.36 -0.10
CA GLY A 11 0.23 -8.06 -0.28
C GLY A 11 -0.10 -7.04 0.80
N LEU A 12 0.59 -5.91 0.73
CA LEU A 12 0.38 -4.72 1.54
C LEU A 12 -0.08 -3.55 0.66
N HIS A 13 -0.79 -2.62 1.24
CA HIS A 13 -0.99 -1.29 0.67
C HIS A 13 -0.20 -0.27 1.48
N VAL A 14 0.58 0.54 0.79
CA VAL A 14 1.17 1.77 1.31
C VAL A 14 0.26 2.92 0.90
N VAL A 15 -0.23 3.67 1.86
CA VAL A 15 -1.20 4.75 1.65
C VAL A 15 -0.59 6.06 2.12
N ALA A 16 -0.52 7.05 1.23
CA ALA A 16 -0.06 8.39 1.55
C ALA A 16 -1.23 9.37 1.40
N PRO A 17 -1.69 10.04 2.48
CA PRO A 17 -2.71 11.07 2.39
C PRO A 17 -2.13 12.31 1.70
N LEU A 18 -2.81 12.80 0.66
CA LEU A 18 -2.36 13.93 -0.14
C LEU A 18 -3.43 15.03 -0.17
N LYS A 19 -2.99 16.27 -0.38
CA LYS A 19 -3.87 17.33 -0.84
C LYS A 19 -4.36 17.01 -2.26
N ARG A 20 -5.51 17.56 -2.62
CA ARG A 20 -6.06 17.44 -3.98
C ARG A 20 -5.51 18.58 -4.85
N ASP A 21 -4.21 18.57 -5.09
CA ASP A 21 -3.48 19.58 -5.87
C ASP A 21 -2.87 19.05 -7.17
N VAL A 22 -3.11 17.76 -7.44
CA VAL A 22 -2.69 17.11 -8.69
C VAL A 22 -3.85 16.30 -9.27
N ASP A 23 -3.85 16.11 -10.58
CA ASP A 23 -4.82 15.25 -11.24
C ASP A 23 -4.45 13.76 -11.19
N TRP A 24 -5.35 12.89 -11.68
CA TRP A 24 -5.13 11.45 -11.66
C TRP A 24 -4.01 11.01 -12.61
N SER A 25 -3.82 11.69 -13.74
CA SER A 25 -2.77 11.34 -14.70
C SER A 25 -1.39 11.64 -14.12
N GLU A 26 -1.25 12.79 -13.47
CA GLU A 26 -0.03 13.20 -12.79
C GLU A 26 0.30 12.28 -11.60
N LEU A 27 -0.69 11.97 -10.76
CA LEU A 27 -0.51 11.04 -9.65
C LEU A 27 -0.09 9.66 -10.14
N LYS A 28 -0.70 9.16 -11.21
CA LYS A 28 -0.36 7.86 -11.79
C LYS A 28 1.05 7.85 -12.38
N ALA A 29 1.44 8.91 -13.10
CA ALA A 29 2.79 9.06 -13.63
C ALA A 29 3.84 9.09 -12.51
N PHE A 30 3.58 9.84 -11.44
CA PHE A 30 4.43 9.93 -10.27
C PHE A 30 4.59 8.56 -9.58
N THR A 31 3.51 7.85 -9.29
CA THR A 31 3.58 6.55 -8.64
C THR A 31 4.22 5.48 -9.52
N LYS A 32 4.01 5.54 -10.85
CA LYS A 32 4.73 4.70 -11.82
C LYS A 32 6.24 4.92 -11.75
N LYS A 33 6.68 6.17 -11.67
CA LYS A 33 8.11 6.48 -11.60
C LYS A 33 8.74 5.99 -10.29
N ILE A 34 8.05 6.17 -9.16
CA ILE A 34 8.50 5.59 -7.88
C ILE A 34 8.68 4.08 -8.02
N ALA A 35 7.65 3.38 -8.52
CA ALA A 35 7.70 1.93 -8.70
C ALA A 35 8.84 1.51 -9.66
N ALA A 36 9.04 2.24 -10.75
CA ALA A 36 10.12 1.98 -11.70
C ALA A 36 11.50 2.18 -11.05
N ASN A 37 11.69 3.24 -10.25
CA ASN A 37 12.95 3.48 -9.56
C ASN A 37 13.29 2.33 -8.59
N PHE A 38 12.31 1.83 -7.81
CA PHE A 38 12.52 0.66 -6.97
C PHE A 38 12.85 -0.60 -7.77
N ALA A 39 12.14 -0.84 -8.88
CA ALA A 39 12.39 -2.00 -9.74
C ALA A 39 13.77 -1.93 -10.43
N THR A 40 14.26 -0.72 -10.74
CA THR A 40 15.60 -0.51 -11.30
C THR A 40 16.69 -0.68 -10.23
N ALA A 41 16.46 -0.16 -9.03
CA ALA A 41 17.43 -0.21 -7.93
C ALA A 41 17.59 -1.63 -7.35
N ALA A 42 16.55 -2.44 -7.40
CA ALA A 42 16.56 -3.81 -6.89
C ALA A 42 15.72 -4.75 -7.78
N PRO A 43 16.20 -5.05 -9.01
CA PRO A 43 15.46 -5.82 -10.02
C PRO A 43 15.17 -7.26 -9.60
N ASP A 44 15.98 -7.83 -8.72
CA ASP A 44 15.78 -9.18 -8.18
C ASP A 44 14.61 -9.25 -7.19
N ARG A 45 14.24 -8.12 -6.59
CA ARG A 45 13.22 -8.04 -5.56
C ARG A 45 11.89 -7.47 -6.04
N PHE A 46 11.93 -6.54 -6.99
CA PHE A 46 10.77 -5.77 -7.41
C PHE A 46 10.52 -5.84 -8.91
N THR A 47 9.26 -5.72 -9.28
CA THR A 47 8.84 -5.61 -10.68
C THR A 47 7.62 -4.70 -10.80
N ILE A 48 7.51 -4.01 -11.92
CA ILE A 48 6.32 -3.24 -12.32
C ILE A 48 5.50 -3.97 -13.40
N ASN A 49 5.91 -5.17 -13.80
CA ASN A 49 5.17 -5.98 -14.77
C ASN A 49 3.93 -6.60 -14.11
N PRO A 50 2.70 -6.32 -14.58
CA PRO A 50 1.47 -6.84 -14.00
C PRO A 50 1.25 -8.33 -14.24
N LEU A 51 1.91 -8.93 -15.23
CA LEU A 51 1.75 -10.34 -15.59
C LEU A 51 2.30 -11.24 -14.48
N LYS A 52 1.45 -12.07 -13.90
CA LYS A 52 1.84 -12.96 -12.78
C LYS A 52 2.99 -13.91 -13.15
N ARG A 53 2.99 -14.45 -14.38
CA ARG A 53 4.04 -15.35 -14.87
C ARG A 53 5.42 -14.69 -14.98
N GLU A 54 5.47 -13.36 -15.07
CA GLU A 54 6.73 -12.59 -15.22
C GLU A 54 7.29 -12.11 -13.87
N ARG A 55 6.63 -12.43 -12.76
CA ARG A 55 7.08 -11.91 -11.46
C ARG A 55 8.25 -12.66 -10.86
N HIS A 56 8.39 -13.98 -11.13
CA HIS A 56 9.54 -14.80 -10.70
C HIS A 56 9.96 -14.53 -9.24
N ASP A 57 9.04 -14.71 -8.27
CA ASP A 57 9.20 -14.44 -6.84
C ASP A 57 9.46 -12.98 -6.43
N ARG A 58 9.36 -12.06 -7.39
CA ARG A 58 9.49 -10.61 -7.12
C ARG A 58 8.17 -10.00 -6.63
N ILE A 59 8.32 -8.95 -5.86
CA ILE A 59 7.20 -8.14 -5.40
C ILE A 59 6.73 -7.23 -6.55
N PHE A 60 5.48 -7.38 -6.95
CA PHE A 60 4.86 -6.48 -7.91
C PHE A 60 4.48 -5.15 -7.23
N LEU A 61 5.06 -4.06 -7.70
CA LEU A 61 4.74 -2.71 -7.26
C LEU A 61 3.57 -2.17 -8.09
N ASP A 62 2.37 -2.29 -7.54
CA ASP A 62 1.11 -1.93 -8.22
C ASP A 62 0.86 -0.41 -8.12
N TYR A 63 1.28 0.32 -9.14
CA TYR A 63 0.98 1.73 -9.32
C TYR A 63 -0.33 1.98 -10.09
N LEU A 64 -0.87 0.95 -10.75
CA LEU A 64 -2.02 1.06 -11.66
C LEU A 64 -3.31 1.50 -10.96
N ARG A 65 -3.39 1.26 -9.65
CA ARG A 65 -4.57 1.62 -8.88
C ARG A 65 -4.64 3.10 -8.49
N ASN A 66 -3.60 3.88 -8.77
CA ASN A 66 -3.62 5.33 -8.61
C ASN A 66 -4.22 5.98 -9.86
N ASP A 67 -5.48 5.66 -10.15
CA ASP A 67 -6.19 6.12 -11.34
C ASP A 67 -7.68 6.27 -11.05
N ARG A 68 -8.34 7.16 -11.80
CA ARG A 68 -9.77 7.38 -11.70
C ARG A 68 -10.54 6.08 -12.01
N GLY A 69 -11.53 5.77 -11.17
CA GLY A 69 -12.33 4.54 -11.31
C GLY A 69 -11.65 3.26 -10.84
N SER A 70 -10.38 3.31 -10.46
CA SER A 70 -9.70 2.18 -9.83
C SER A 70 -10.21 1.94 -8.42
N THR A 71 -10.29 0.67 -8.02
CA THR A 71 -10.75 0.28 -6.69
C THR A 71 -9.62 -0.33 -5.87
N ALA A 72 -9.63 -0.06 -4.57
CA ALA A 72 -8.78 -0.71 -3.59
C ALA A 72 -9.64 -1.19 -2.43
N VAL A 73 -9.26 -2.32 -1.82
CA VAL A 73 -9.96 -2.80 -0.63
C VAL A 73 -9.85 -1.77 0.49
N ALA A 74 -10.97 -1.43 1.12
CA ALA A 74 -10.97 -0.50 2.25
C ALA A 74 -10.37 -1.15 3.51
N PRO A 75 -9.92 -0.35 4.50
CA PRO A 75 -9.54 -0.87 5.82
C PRO A 75 -10.69 -1.64 6.46
N TYR A 76 -10.35 -2.67 7.22
CA TYR A 76 -11.27 -3.52 8.00
C TYR A 76 -12.28 -4.33 7.18
N VAL A 77 -12.17 -4.33 5.85
CA VAL A 77 -13.05 -5.15 4.99
C VAL A 77 -12.60 -6.61 5.03
N VAL A 78 -13.56 -7.49 5.25
CA VAL A 78 -13.39 -8.95 5.12
C VAL A 78 -13.34 -9.34 3.64
N ARG A 79 -12.38 -10.18 3.28
CA ARG A 79 -12.24 -10.70 1.92
C ARG A 79 -12.95 -12.05 1.79
N ALA A 80 -13.68 -12.22 0.68
CA ALA A 80 -14.27 -13.51 0.30
C ALA A 80 -13.17 -14.49 -0.16
N ARG A 81 -12.42 -15.01 0.82
CA ARG A 81 -11.31 -15.96 0.64
C ARG A 81 -11.35 -17.00 1.74
N PRO A 82 -10.73 -18.18 1.56
CA PRO A 82 -10.52 -19.11 2.66
C PRO A 82 -9.90 -18.42 3.87
N GLY A 83 -10.45 -18.65 5.06
CA GLY A 83 -10.04 -17.97 6.30
C GLY A 83 -10.69 -16.60 6.52
N ALA A 84 -11.53 -16.09 5.59
CA ALA A 84 -12.19 -14.77 5.71
C ALA A 84 -11.21 -13.67 6.20
N THR A 85 -10.09 -13.53 5.50
CA THR A 85 -9.02 -12.60 5.86
C THR A 85 -9.45 -11.15 5.77
N ILE A 86 -8.86 -10.29 6.59
CA ILE A 86 -9.20 -8.88 6.73
C ILE A 86 -8.10 -7.99 6.18
N SER A 87 -8.49 -6.92 5.49
CA SER A 87 -7.61 -5.81 5.15
C SER A 87 -7.39 -4.94 6.39
N LEU A 88 -6.30 -5.17 7.11
CA LEU A 88 -6.07 -4.59 8.44
C LEU A 88 -5.00 -3.50 8.40
N PRO A 89 -5.28 -2.28 8.92
CA PRO A 89 -4.27 -1.29 9.25
C PRO A 89 -3.23 -1.86 10.23
N ILE A 90 -1.96 -1.65 9.94
CA ILE A 90 -0.84 -2.08 10.75
C ILE A 90 0.19 -0.96 10.91
N GLU A 91 0.93 -0.98 11.99
CA GLU A 91 2.06 -0.09 12.21
C GLU A 91 3.25 -0.47 11.33
N TRP A 92 4.10 0.50 10.98
CA TRP A 92 5.29 0.21 10.18
C TRP A 92 6.27 -0.74 10.87
N ASN A 93 6.35 -0.76 12.18
CA ASN A 93 7.17 -1.70 12.95
C ASN A 93 6.65 -3.15 12.90
N GLU A 94 5.37 -3.35 12.56
CA GLU A 94 4.79 -4.68 12.33
C GLU A 94 5.20 -5.24 10.94
N VAL A 95 5.69 -4.38 10.01
CA VAL A 95 6.14 -4.78 8.67
C VAL A 95 7.56 -5.33 8.75
N ASN A 96 7.69 -6.60 9.02
CA ASN A 96 8.96 -7.32 9.15
C ASN A 96 8.84 -8.74 8.58
N ALA A 97 9.92 -9.50 8.60
CA ALA A 97 9.97 -10.86 8.05
C ALA A 97 9.02 -11.87 8.71
N ARG A 98 8.46 -11.55 9.88
CA ARG A 98 7.48 -12.40 10.60
C ARG A 98 6.04 -12.04 10.27
N LEU A 99 5.81 -10.98 9.51
CA LEU A 99 4.47 -10.55 9.15
C LEU A 99 3.80 -11.61 8.26
N ASP A 100 2.73 -12.20 8.76
CA ASP A 100 1.88 -13.12 8.02
C ASP A 100 0.46 -12.54 7.91
N PRO A 101 0.10 -11.93 6.78
CA PRO A 101 -1.23 -11.35 6.57
C PRO A 101 -2.38 -12.37 6.65
N SER A 102 -2.11 -13.65 6.47
CA SER A 102 -3.14 -14.70 6.54
C SER A 102 -3.69 -14.92 7.95
N ARG A 103 -2.96 -14.48 8.96
CA ARG A 103 -3.38 -14.56 10.38
C ARG A 103 -4.46 -13.55 10.76
N TYR A 104 -4.65 -12.49 9.95
CA TYR A 104 -5.68 -11.48 10.20
C TYR A 104 -7.01 -11.92 9.58
N THR A 105 -7.79 -12.67 10.33
CA THR A 105 -9.05 -13.27 9.93
C THR A 105 -10.23 -12.67 10.67
N LEU A 106 -11.46 -12.94 10.21
CA LEU A 106 -12.68 -12.55 10.91
C LEU A 106 -12.72 -13.09 12.35
N ALA A 107 -12.11 -14.26 12.61
CA ALA A 107 -12.04 -14.85 13.95
C ALA A 107 -10.97 -14.19 14.85
N SER A 108 -9.82 -13.77 14.30
CA SER A 108 -8.69 -13.28 15.10
C SER A 108 -8.69 -11.77 15.31
N VAL A 109 -9.13 -11.00 14.32
CA VAL A 109 -9.03 -9.53 14.33
C VAL A 109 -9.89 -8.87 15.44
N PRO A 110 -11.10 -9.31 15.79
CA PRO A 110 -11.85 -8.70 16.89
C PRO A 110 -11.09 -8.73 18.22
N LYS A 111 -10.45 -9.84 18.55
CA LYS A 111 -9.62 -9.95 19.77
C LYS A 111 -8.38 -9.07 19.70
N LEU A 112 -7.72 -9.00 18.54
CA LEU A 112 -6.59 -8.13 18.31
C LEU A 112 -6.98 -6.65 18.50
N LEU A 113 -8.08 -6.21 17.92
CA LEU A 113 -8.55 -4.83 18.06
C LEU A 113 -8.93 -4.47 19.50
N ALA A 114 -9.55 -5.40 20.23
CA ALA A 114 -9.88 -5.20 21.63
C ALA A 114 -8.62 -4.99 22.51
N SER A 115 -7.48 -5.54 22.12
CA SER A 115 -6.20 -5.40 22.84
C SER A 115 -5.33 -4.23 22.35
N ARG A 116 -5.64 -3.64 21.20
CA ARG A 116 -4.88 -2.50 20.67
C ARG A 116 -5.18 -1.22 21.46
N LYS A 117 -4.11 -0.53 21.86
CA LYS A 117 -4.20 0.76 22.53
C LYS A 117 -4.34 1.93 21.56
N ASN A 118 -3.76 1.83 20.37
CA ASN A 118 -3.70 2.89 19.39
C ASN A 118 -4.21 2.41 18.02
N ASP A 119 -4.84 3.31 17.27
CA ASP A 119 -5.15 3.08 15.86
C ASP A 119 -3.89 3.34 15.01
N PRO A 120 -3.38 2.36 14.24
CA PRO A 120 -2.22 2.55 13.36
C PRO A 120 -2.39 3.67 12.33
N TRP A 121 -3.63 4.06 12.06
CA TRP A 121 -3.96 5.14 11.13
C TRP A 121 -4.44 6.42 11.82
N ALA A 122 -4.22 6.51 13.14
CA ALA A 122 -4.54 7.72 13.90
C ALA A 122 -3.90 8.95 13.25
N GLY A 123 -4.70 9.99 13.04
CA GLY A 123 -4.22 11.24 12.46
C GLY A 123 -4.00 11.23 10.94
N MET A 124 -4.24 10.14 10.21
CA MET A 124 -4.05 10.07 8.76
C MET A 124 -4.73 11.24 8.02
N THR A 125 -5.94 11.59 8.39
CA THR A 125 -6.71 12.67 7.75
C THR A 125 -6.20 14.08 8.07
N LYS A 126 -5.30 14.22 9.04
CA LYS A 126 -4.69 15.52 9.42
C LYS A 126 -3.51 15.90 8.53
N HIS A 127 -2.90 14.93 7.84
CA HIS A 127 -1.77 15.19 6.95
C HIS A 127 -2.21 15.93 5.70
N ARG A 128 -1.44 16.98 5.34
CA ARG A 128 -1.70 17.88 4.21
C ARG A 128 -0.46 17.95 3.30
N GLN A 129 0.09 16.80 2.98
CA GLN A 129 1.30 16.71 2.15
C GLN A 129 0.96 16.74 0.66
N THR A 130 1.95 17.17 -0.14
CA THR A 130 1.88 17.20 -1.61
C THR A 130 2.96 16.29 -2.18
N ILE A 131 2.86 15.94 -3.46
CA ILE A 131 3.90 15.15 -4.13
C ILE A 131 5.08 16.02 -4.63
N ALA A 132 4.95 17.35 -4.62
CA ALA A 132 5.92 18.27 -5.23
C ALA A 132 7.37 18.10 -4.72
N ALA A 133 7.56 17.92 -3.41
CA ALA A 133 8.90 17.71 -2.85
C ALA A 133 9.53 16.38 -3.34
N ALA A 134 8.71 15.32 -3.39
CA ALA A 134 9.15 14.02 -3.88
C ALA A 134 9.38 14.02 -5.39
N GLN A 135 8.58 14.77 -6.16
CA GLN A 135 8.79 14.95 -7.60
C GLN A 135 10.16 15.61 -7.87
N ARG A 136 10.49 16.68 -7.15
CA ARG A 136 11.82 17.33 -7.26
C ARG A 136 12.96 16.36 -6.92
N ALA A 137 12.84 15.64 -5.81
CA ALA A 137 13.84 14.65 -5.38
C ALA A 137 14.05 13.52 -6.40
N LEU A 138 13.01 13.18 -7.16
CA LEU A 138 13.05 12.15 -8.20
C LEU A 138 13.37 12.69 -9.60
N GLY A 139 13.63 13.99 -9.73
CA GLY A 139 13.87 14.63 -11.03
C GLY A 139 12.64 14.65 -11.93
N LEU A 140 11.44 14.77 -11.36
CA LEU A 140 10.15 14.73 -12.05
C LEU A 140 9.44 16.08 -12.07
N ALA A 141 10.00 17.09 -11.44
CA ALA A 141 9.46 18.44 -11.52
C ALA A 141 9.64 18.95 -12.95
N ALA A 142 8.54 19.47 -13.54
CA ALA A 142 8.58 20.23 -14.78
C ALA A 142 9.41 21.50 -14.60
#